data_d7f76542dc1dd62be0bb8b4e4dbe3ae8
#
_entry.id   d7f76542dc1dd62be0bb8b4e4dbe3ae8
#
_cell.length_a   1.000
_cell.length_b   1.000
_cell.length_c   1.000
_cell.angle_alpha   90.00
_cell.angle_beta   90.00
_cell.angle_gamma   90.00
#
_symmetry.space_group_name_H-M   'P 1'
#
loop_
_entity.id
_entity.type
_entity.pdbx_description
1 polymer ?
#
loop_
_entity_poly.entity_id
_entity_poly.type
_entity_poly.pdbx_seq_one_letter_code
_entity_poly.pdbx_strand_id
1 'polypeptide(L)'
;MPYTQLDATPDSKADETSTLKIRPLFVDNRQKEWTTGEVHDVTDRTFTVRRALRINDSLATDAVTRWVWQPGPWLSVDRVTGHITALHLPDFDSAVSDVVWFRDYAAYCGISTTAKGGLFAIVAQLGGRRAVVQKQIGKWPQTDHFLPVCQPAQWQRLPMRVTLKPTGGDPATYDVVGAASIVEENDNSEEN
;
A
#
# COMPACT_ATOMS: atom_id res chain seq x y z
N MET A 1 -25.78 -12.69 -5.62
CA MET A 1 -25.36 -13.91 -4.93
C MET A 1 -24.94 -13.50 -3.53
N PRO A 2 -25.49 -14.08 -2.47
CA PRO A 2 -25.19 -13.67 -1.11
C PRO A 2 -23.79 -14.10 -0.70
N TYR A 3 -23.13 -13.26 0.07
CA TYR A 3 -21.85 -13.51 0.72
C TYR A 3 -21.99 -14.66 1.71
N THR A 4 -21.19 -15.71 1.57
CA THR A 4 -21.09 -16.74 2.60
C THR A 4 -20.16 -16.20 3.68
N GLN A 5 -20.75 -15.73 4.78
CA GLN A 5 -20.08 -15.56 6.05
C GLN A 5 -19.70 -16.97 6.54
N LEU A 6 -18.43 -17.23 6.71
CA LEU A 6 -17.98 -18.39 7.46
C LEU A 6 -18.25 -18.10 8.94
N ASP A 7 -19.18 -18.82 9.52
CA ASP A 7 -19.52 -18.75 10.93
C ASP A 7 -18.28 -19.09 11.77
N ALA A 8 -17.84 -18.09 12.54
CA ALA A 8 -16.89 -18.30 13.62
C ALA A 8 -17.64 -18.87 14.82
N THR A 9 -17.24 -20.02 15.30
CA THR A 9 -17.68 -20.59 16.58
C THR A 9 -17.39 -19.62 17.73
N PRO A 10 -18.32 -19.44 18.69
CA PRO A 10 -18.17 -18.51 19.80
C PRO A 10 -17.36 -19.19 20.91
N ASP A 11 -16.05 -19.08 20.90
CA ASP A 11 -15.21 -19.09 22.11
C ASP A 11 -13.72 -18.88 21.76
N SER A 12 -13.33 -17.65 21.47
CA SER A 12 -11.97 -17.18 21.65
C SER A 12 -12.00 -15.66 21.73
N LYS A 13 -11.30 -15.10 22.71
CA LYS A 13 -11.06 -13.67 22.92
C LYS A 13 -10.90 -12.97 21.58
N ALA A 14 -11.72 -11.93 21.37
CA ALA A 14 -11.70 -11.09 20.19
C ALA A 14 -10.30 -10.45 20.03
N ASP A 15 -9.44 -11.11 19.27
CA ASP A 15 -8.43 -10.42 18.51
C ASP A 15 -9.19 -9.58 17.49
N GLU A 16 -8.94 -8.29 17.47
CA GLU A 16 -9.43 -7.38 16.43
C GLU A 16 -8.81 -7.77 15.09
N THR A 17 -9.25 -8.86 14.52
CA THR A 17 -8.94 -9.25 13.15
C THR A 17 -9.63 -8.25 12.24
N SER A 18 -8.88 -7.28 11.77
CA SER A 18 -9.34 -6.35 10.75
C SER A 18 -9.79 -7.14 9.52
N THR A 19 -11.09 -7.22 9.31
CA THR A 19 -11.66 -7.96 8.18
C THR A 19 -11.27 -7.29 6.87
N LEU A 20 -10.51 -7.98 6.03
CA LEU A 20 -10.12 -7.47 4.72
C LEU A 20 -11.37 -7.33 3.84
N LYS A 21 -11.67 -6.10 3.42
CA LYS A 21 -12.79 -5.83 2.51
C LYS A 21 -12.33 -6.07 1.08
N ILE A 22 -13.06 -6.91 0.33
CA ILE A 22 -12.76 -7.22 -1.07
C ILE A 22 -13.82 -6.58 -1.95
N ARG A 23 -13.38 -5.84 -2.97
CA ARG A 23 -14.25 -5.14 -3.92
C ARG A 23 -13.79 -5.38 -5.36
N PRO A 24 -14.71 -5.65 -6.30
CA PRO A 24 -14.35 -5.73 -7.70
C PRO A 24 -14.04 -4.33 -8.27
N LEU A 25 -13.03 -4.25 -9.11
CA LEU A 25 -12.73 -3.09 -9.94
C LEU A 25 -13.28 -3.32 -11.34
N PHE A 26 -14.22 -2.49 -11.76
CA PHE A 26 -14.83 -2.53 -13.09
C PHE A 26 -14.23 -1.47 -14.00
N VAL A 27 -13.98 -1.85 -15.25
CA VAL A 27 -13.65 -0.96 -16.34
C VAL A 27 -14.50 -1.38 -17.53
N ASP A 28 -15.22 -0.44 -18.14
CA ASP A 28 -16.16 -0.69 -19.25
C ASP A 28 -17.17 -1.80 -18.95
N ASN A 29 -17.75 -1.76 -17.75
CA ASN A 29 -18.69 -2.77 -17.23
C ASN A 29 -18.13 -4.20 -17.14
N ARG A 30 -16.82 -4.37 -17.25
CA ARG A 30 -16.14 -5.65 -17.09
C ARG A 30 -15.28 -5.61 -15.81
N GLN A 31 -15.42 -6.65 -15.01
CA GLN A 31 -14.52 -6.82 -13.88
C GLN A 31 -13.12 -7.10 -14.39
N LYS A 32 -12.16 -6.29 -13.98
CA LYS A 32 -10.74 -6.42 -14.35
C LYS A 32 -9.89 -6.95 -13.22
N GLU A 33 -10.13 -6.48 -12.01
CA GLU A 33 -9.32 -6.80 -10.84
C GLU A 33 -10.19 -6.95 -9.58
N TRP A 34 -9.60 -7.54 -8.55
CA TRP A 34 -10.10 -7.49 -7.19
C TRP A 34 -9.22 -6.56 -6.36
N THR A 35 -9.83 -5.76 -5.50
CA THR A 35 -9.14 -4.73 -4.71
C THR A 35 -9.57 -4.78 -3.25
N THR A 36 -8.76 -4.21 -2.36
CA THR A 36 -9.10 -4.05 -0.94
C THR A 36 -10.04 -2.85 -0.71
N GLY A 37 -10.27 -2.05 -1.74
CA GLY A 37 -11.05 -0.81 -1.65
C GLY A 37 -10.26 0.37 -1.08
N GLU A 38 -8.96 0.21 -0.79
CA GLU A 38 -8.07 1.31 -0.48
C GLU A 38 -7.77 2.08 -1.77
N VAL A 39 -8.37 3.26 -1.91
CA VAL A 39 -8.24 4.11 -3.10
C VAL A 39 -7.62 5.42 -2.70
N HIS A 40 -6.67 5.91 -3.50
CA HIS A 40 -6.09 7.24 -3.37
C HIS A 40 -6.12 7.97 -4.71
N ASP A 41 -6.75 9.14 -4.73
CA ASP A 41 -6.81 10.01 -5.89
C ASP A 41 -5.49 10.76 -6.05
N VAL A 42 -4.83 10.55 -7.17
CA VAL A 42 -3.55 11.21 -7.50
C VAL A 42 -3.82 12.49 -8.30
N THR A 43 -4.66 12.38 -9.31
CA THR A 43 -5.18 13.48 -10.14
C THR A 43 -6.64 13.19 -10.48
N ASP A 44 -7.33 14.11 -11.12
CA ASP A 44 -8.69 13.88 -11.64
C ASP A 44 -8.73 12.71 -12.62
N ARG A 45 -7.64 12.46 -13.32
CA ARG A 45 -7.50 11.39 -14.30
C ARG A 45 -7.00 10.08 -13.71
N THR A 46 -6.16 10.11 -12.69
CA THR A 46 -5.44 8.92 -12.21
C THR A 46 -5.68 8.69 -10.73
N PHE A 47 -5.98 7.46 -10.35
CA PHE A 47 -6.01 7.02 -8.97
C PHE A 47 -5.18 5.76 -8.77
N THR A 48 -4.79 5.50 -7.53
CA THR A 48 -4.18 4.24 -7.14
C THR A 48 -5.14 3.43 -6.29
N VAL A 49 -5.05 2.12 -6.40
CA VAL A 49 -5.88 1.19 -5.63
C VAL A 49 -5.06 -0.03 -5.25
N ARG A 50 -5.28 -0.56 -4.05
CA ARG A 50 -4.58 -1.75 -3.61
C ARG A 50 -5.26 -3.00 -4.16
N ARG A 51 -4.51 -3.85 -4.85
CA ARG A 51 -5.00 -5.13 -5.38
C ARG A 51 -5.26 -6.10 -4.23
N ALA A 52 -6.29 -6.92 -4.34
CA ALA A 52 -6.52 -8.08 -3.50
C ALA A 52 -6.13 -9.34 -4.27
N LEU A 53 -5.35 -10.20 -3.63
CA LEU A 53 -4.90 -11.47 -4.20
C LEU A 53 -5.61 -12.63 -3.51
N ARG A 54 -6.11 -13.58 -4.29
CA ARG A 54 -6.62 -14.83 -3.79
C ARG A 54 -5.53 -15.89 -3.93
N ILE A 55 -5.06 -16.40 -2.82
CA ILE A 55 -3.99 -17.39 -2.79
C ILE A 55 -4.48 -18.69 -2.19
N ASN A 56 -3.85 -19.78 -2.60
CA ASN A 56 -4.03 -21.07 -1.95
C ASN A 56 -3.09 -21.16 -0.75
N ASP A 57 -3.66 -21.25 0.45
CA ASP A 57 -2.94 -21.33 1.72
C ASP A 57 -2.93 -22.77 2.28
N SER A 58 -3.22 -23.77 1.44
CA SER A 58 -3.15 -25.18 1.82
C SER A 58 -1.71 -25.64 1.87
N LEU A 59 -1.40 -26.49 2.86
CA LEU A 59 -0.14 -27.23 2.87
C LEU A 59 -0.20 -28.35 1.83
N ALA A 60 0.96 -28.83 1.40
CA ALA A 60 1.06 -29.93 0.43
C ALA A 60 0.41 -31.25 0.94
N THR A 61 0.24 -31.38 2.25
CA THR A 61 -0.39 -32.50 2.93
C THR A 61 -1.90 -32.36 3.11
N ASP A 62 -2.46 -31.19 2.82
CA ASP A 62 -3.88 -30.93 3.02
C ASP A 62 -4.72 -31.61 1.93
N ALA A 63 -5.77 -32.33 2.34
CA ALA A 63 -6.70 -32.98 1.42
C ALA A 63 -7.64 -31.99 0.71
N VAL A 64 -7.78 -30.76 1.23
CA VAL A 64 -8.71 -29.73 0.74
C VAL A 64 -7.96 -28.42 0.49
N THR A 65 -8.19 -27.83 -0.68
CA THR A 65 -7.64 -26.52 -1.04
C THR A 65 -8.28 -25.43 -0.20
N ARG A 66 -7.45 -24.63 0.50
CA ARG A 66 -7.89 -23.47 1.29
C ARG A 66 -7.51 -22.18 0.57
N TRP A 67 -8.53 -21.44 0.12
CA TRP A 67 -8.34 -20.16 -0.53
C TRP A 67 -8.51 -19.02 0.47
N VAL A 68 -7.54 -18.13 0.52
CA VAL A 68 -7.57 -16.92 1.36
C VAL A 68 -7.31 -15.67 0.53
N TRP A 69 -7.84 -14.54 0.99
CA TRP A 69 -7.57 -13.24 0.41
C TRP A 69 -6.51 -12.52 1.21
N GLN A 70 -5.59 -11.86 0.52
CA GLN A 70 -4.57 -11.02 1.12
C GLN A 70 -4.37 -9.73 0.34
N PRO A 71 -3.87 -8.65 1.00
CA PRO A 71 -3.46 -7.46 0.30
C PRO A 71 -2.35 -7.77 -0.70
N GLY A 72 -2.48 -7.23 -1.91
CA GLY A 72 -1.50 -7.36 -2.98
C GLY A 72 -0.74 -6.05 -3.24
N PRO A 73 -0.08 -5.95 -4.40
CA PRO A 73 0.59 -4.72 -4.83
C PRO A 73 -0.42 -3.62 -5.15
N TRP A 74 0.08 -2.40 -5.25
CA TRP A 74 -0.69 -1.26 -5.70
C TRP A 74 -0.81 -1.21 -7.22
N LEU A 75 -1.95 -0.74 -7.70
CA LEU A 75 -2.25 -0.52 -9.11
C LEU A 75 -2.50 0.97 -9.34
N SER A 76 -2.09 1.47 -10.50
CA SER A 76 -2.50 2.77 -11.03
C SER A 76 -3.59 2.55 -12.07
N VAL A 77 -4.63 3.36 -12.03
CA VAL A 77 -5.78 3.28 -12.93
C VAL A 77 -6.01 4.64 -13.58
N ASP A 78 -6.02 4.66 -14.91
CA ASP A 78 -6.41 5.83 -15.72
C ASP A 78 -7.93 5.82 -15.90
N ARG A 79 -8.63 6.84 -15.41
CA ARG A 79 -10.09 6.94 -15.47
C ARG A 79 -10.64 7.12 -16.88
N VAL A 80 -9.83 7.71 -17.76
CA VAL A 80 -10.27 8.02 -19.14
C VAL A 80 -10.14 6.81 -20.04
N THR A 81 -9.01 6.11 -19.96
CA THR A 81 -8.72 4.96 -20.82
C THR A 81 -9.08 3.62 -20.18
N GLY A 82 -9.32 3.59 -18.87
CA GLY A 82 -9.49 2.36 -18.10
C GLY A 82 -8.22 1.52 -18.03
N HIS A 83 -7.05 2.08 -18.38
CA HIS A 83 -5.79 1.36 -18.34
C HIS A 83 -5.36 1.11 -16.89
N ILE A 84 -5.00 -0.13 -16.58
CA ILE A 84 -4.55 -0.56 -15.26
C ILE A 84 -3.08 -0.98 -15.36
N THR A 85 -2.23 -0.39 -14.53
CA THR A 85 -0.80 -0.67 -14.49
C THR A 85 -0.38 -1.03 -13.06
N ALA A 86 0.40 -2.11 -12.91
CA ALA A 86 1.01 -2.42 -11.62
C ALA A 86 2.06 -1.36 -11.26
N LEU A 87 1.99 -0.83 -10.03
CA LEU A 87 2.96 0.12 -9.53
C LEU A 87 4.20 -0.64 -9.02
N HIS A 88 5.36 -0.19 -9.48
CA HIS A 88 6.63 -0.64 -8.93
C HIS A 88 7.01 0.25 -7.73
N LEU A 89 6.85 -0.29 -6.54
CA LEU A 89 7.29 0.35 -5.29
C LEU A 89 8.57 -0.37 -4.83
N PRO A 90 9.72 0.34 -4.72
CA PRO A 90 10.98 -0.27 -4.31
C PRO A 90 10.91 -0.98 -2.96
N ASP A 91 11.45 -2.20 -2.84
CA ASP A 91 11.49 -3.00 -1.60
C ASP A 91 10.12 -3.13 -0.87
N PHE A 92 9.02 -2.99 -1.61
CA PHE A 92 7.67 -3.12 -1.07
C PHE A 92 7.29 -4.59 -0.92
N ASP A 93 6.90 -4.97 0.29
CA ASP A 93 6.30 -6.28 0.58
C ASP A 93 4.84 -6.09 0.97
N SER A 94 3.93 -6.64 0.17
CA SER A 94 2.49 -6.47 0.36
C SER A 94 1.95 -7.08 1.64
N ALA A 95 2.67 -8.00 2.28
CA ALA A 95 2.25 -8.63 3.53
C ALA A 95 2.54 -7.77 4.77
N VAL A 96 3.57 -6.95 4.73
CA VAL A 96 4.11 -6.24 5.90
C VAL A 96 4.32 -4.74 5.72
N SER A 97 4.34 -4.27 4.46
CA SER A 97 4.46 -2.84 4.15
C SER A 97 3.08 -2.20 4.01
N ASP A 98 2.87 -1.11 4.72
CA ASP A 98 1.68 -0.27 4.60
C ASP A 98 2.03 1.08 3.98
N VAL A 99 1.28 1.48 2.95
CA VAL A 99 1.54 2.70 2.19
C VAL A 99 0.60 3.80 2.61
N VAL A 100 1.16 4.95 2.97
CA VAL A 100 0.39 6.18 3.14
C VAL A 100 0.72 7.15 2.02
N TRP A 101 -0.29 7.50 1.23
CA TRP A 101 -0.18 8.36 0.09
C TRP A 101 -0.32 9.84 0.48
N PHE A 102 0.45 10.69 -0.20
CA PHE A 102 0.27 12.13 -0.21
C PHE A 102 0.55 12.65 -1.62
N ARG A 103 -0.47 13.18 -2.29
CA ARG A 103 -0.40 13.54 -3.72
C ARG A 103 0.06 12.33 -4.54
N ASP A 104 1.15 12.47 -5.29
CA ASP A 104 1.79 11.43 -6.08
C ASP A 104 2.95 10.71 -5.35
N TYR A 105 3.09 10.92 -4.03
CA TYR A 105 4.11 10.27 -3.22
C TYR A 105 3.53 9.15 -2.35
N ALA A 106 4.23 8.03 -2.34
CA ALA A 106 3.98 6.87 -1.49
C ALA A 106 5.03 6.78 -0.39
N ALA A 107 4.65 6.81 0.88
CA ALA A 107 5.56 6.60 1.99
C ALA A 107 5.25 5.27 2.71
N TYR A 108 6.28 4.49 2.94
CA TYR A 108 6.18 3.18 3.58
C TYR A 108 7.52 2.69 4.11
N CYS A 109 7.49 1.66 4.94
CA CYS A 109 8.69 0.91 5.27
C CYS A 109 8.82 -0.29 4.33
N GLY A 110 9.94 -0.38 3.65
CA GLY A 110 10.28 -1.46 2.74
C GLY A 110 11.27 -2.43 3.36
N ILE A 111 11.28 -3.66 2.86
CA ILE A 111 12.16 -4.72 3.31
C ILE A 111 13.08 -5.13 2.16
N SER A 112 14.39 -5.03 2.38
CA SER A 112 15.33 -5.58 1.42
C SER A 112 15.45 -7.08 1.56
N THR A 113 15.24 -7.79 0.44
CA THR A 113 15.41 -9.24 0.33
C THR A 113 16.86 -9.67 0.14
N THR A 114 17.82 -8.71 0.15
CA THR A 114 19.24 -9.05 0.04
C THR A 114 19.74 -9.79 1.28
N ALA A 115 20.85 -10.55 1.15
CA ALA A 115 21.41 -11.37 2.23
C ALA A 115 21.76 -10.62 3.53
N LYS A 116 21.86 -9.28 3.47
CA LYS A 116 22.13 -8.44 4.65
C LYS A 116 20.86 -8.03 5.40
N GLY A 117 19.65 -8.28 4.83
CA GLY A 117 18.37 -7.91 5.39
C GLY A 117 18.35 -6.46 5.89
N GLY A 118 17.41 -5.65 5.49
CA GLY A 118 17.34 -4.26 5.94
C GLY A 118 15.90 -3.77 5.94
N LEU A 119 15.59 -2.96 6.95
CA LEU A 119 14.36 -2.18 7.00
C LEU A 119 14.67 -0.77 6.54
N PHE A 120 13.93 -0.29 5.55
CA PHE A 120 14.16 1.00 4.91
C PHE A 120 12.94 1.90 5.04
N ALA A 121 13.18 3.17 5.38
CA ALA A 121 12.22 4.25 5.14
C ALA A 121 12.25 4.61 3.67
N ILE A 122 11.12 4.52 2.99
CA ILE A 122 11.01 4.75 1.55
C ILE A 122 9.92 5.77 1.27
N VAL A 123 10.28 6.73 0.41
CA VAL A 123 9.34 7.62 -0.27
C VAL A 123 9.54 7.44 -1.76
N ALA A 124 8.53 6.93 -2.44
CA ALA A 124 8.52 6.75 -3.89
C ALA A 124 7.55 7.75 -4.53
N GLN A 125 7.92 8.31 -5.67
CA GLN A 125 7.03 9.16 -6.47
C GLN A 125 6.40 8.32 -7.58
N LEU A 126 5.10 8.50 -7.81
CA LEU A 126 4.38 7.81 -8.87
C LEU A 126 5.01 8.15 -10.25
N GLY A 127 5.28 7.12 -11.03
CA GLY A 127 5.99 7.26 -12.31
C GLY A 127 7.51 7.45 -12.20
N GLY A 128 8.04 7.65 -10.99
CA GLY A 128 9.46 7.68 -10.72
C GLY A 128 10.09 6.27 -10.80
N ARG A 129 11.32 6.18 -11.34
CA ARG A 129 12.05 4.91 -11.39
C ARG A 129 12.84 4.60 -10.12
N ARG A 130 13.07 5.61 -9.28
CA ARG A 130 13.84 5.51 -8.03
C ARG A 130 13.07 6.13 -6.89
N ALA A 131 13.33 5.65 -5.69
CA ALA A 131 12.81 6.29 -4.49
C ALA A 131 13.42 7.70 -4.34
N VAL A 132 12.60 8.66 -3.90
CA VAL A 132 13.02 10.01 -3.53
C VAL A 132 13.77 9.99 -2.19
N VAL A 133 13.30 9.14 -1.28
CA VAL A 133 13.97 8.83 -0.02
C VAL A 133 14.10 7.32 0.09
N GLN A 134 15.32 6.84 0.38
CA GLN A 134 15.58 5.44 0.72
C GLN A 134 16.69 5.41 1.76
N LYS A 135 16.33 5.21 3.02
CA LYS A 135 17.25 5.21 4.15
C LYS A 135 17.04 3.97 5.01
N GLN A 136 18.12 3.28 5.33
CA GLN A 136 18.04 2.16 6.26
C GLN A 136 17.76 2.69 7.66
N ILE A 137 16.70 2.18 8.28
CA ILE A 137 16.21 2.55 9.62
C ILE A 137 16.30 1.39 10.61
N GLY A 138 16.68 0.21 10.15
CA GLY A 138 16.82 -0.94 11.01
C GLY A 138 17.28 -2.19 10.27
N LYS A 139 17.31 -3.29 11.01
CA LYS A 139 17.46 -4.63 10.47
C LYS A 139 16.09 -5.30 10.49
N TRP A 140 15.79 -6.07 9.47
CA TRP A 140 14.59 -6.89 9.45
C TRP A 140 14.97 -8.33 9.77
N PRO A 141 14.49 -8.90 10.88
CA PRO A 141 14.64 -10.32 11.15
C PRO A 141 13.72 -11.09 10.18
N GLN A 142 14.27 -12.02 9.42
CA GLN A 142 13.54 -12.79 8.39
C GLN A 142 12.44 -13.71 8.96
N THR A 143 12.22 -13.74 10.26
CA THR A 143 11.36 -14.71 10.95
C THR A 143 9.92 -14.24 11.21
N ASP A 144 9.64 -12.93 11.16
CA ASP A 144 8.32 -12.38 11.51
C ASP A 144 7.66 -11.69 10.31
N HIS A 145 7.06 -12.49 9.43
CA HIS A 145 6.38 -11.99 8.22
C HIS A 145 4.92 -11.56 8.43
N PHE A 146 4.42 -11.50 9.66
CA PHE A 146 2.99 -11.35 9.90
C PHE A 146 2.56 -10.01 10.52
N LEU A 147 3.49 -9.16 10.89
CA LEU A 147 3.19 -7.86 11.49
C LEU A 147 3.65 -6.71 10.60
N PRO A 148 2.91 -5.58 10.58
CA PRO A 148 3.38 -4.38 9.92
C PRO A 148 4.77 -3.99 10.44
N VAL A 149 5.71 -3.75 9.54
CA VAL A 149 7.08 -3.39 9.90
C VAL A 149 7.19 -1.98 10.46
N CYS A 150 6.19 -1.14 10.19
CA CYS A 150 6.10 0.24 10.66
C CYS A 150 4.66 0.60 11.00
N GLN A 151 4.51 1.59 11.87
CA GLN A 151 3.26 2.31 11.99
C GLN A 151 2.97 3.08 10.69
N PRO A 152 1.70 3.39 10.37
CA PRO A 152 1.36 4.20 9.20
C PRO A 152 2.16 5.50 9.17
N ALA A 153 2.70 5.84 8.00
CA ALA A 153 3.50 7.04 7.81
C ALA A 153 2.67 8.30 8.09
N GLN A 154 3.30 9.32 8.67
CA GLN A 154 2.65 10.59 8.97
C GLN A 154 3.21 11.68 8.08
N TRP A 155 2.35 12.33 7.28
CA TRP A 155 2.70 13.41 6.40
C TRP A 155 2.45 14.78 7.02
N GLN A 156 3.44 15.68 6.87
CA GLN A 156 3.32 17.13 7.11
C GLN A 156 3.36 17.84 5.75
N ARG A 157 2.48 18.82 5.55
CA ARG A 157 2.33 19.49 4.24
C ARG A 157 3.35 20.61 4.02
N LEU A 158 3.61 21.42 5.02
CA LEU A 158 4.46 22.61 4.93
C LEU A 158 5.41 22.70 6.14
N PRO A 159 6.72 22.53 5.95
CA PRO A 159 7.35 21.96 4.75
C PRO A 159 6.91 20.52 4.52
N MET A 160 7.06 20.04 3.27
CA MET A 160 6.66 18.64 2.97
C MET A 160 7.64 17.68 3.64
N ARG A 161 7.14 16.96 4.63
CA ARG A 161 7.87 16.01 5.45
C ARG A 161 7.09 14.74 5.65
N VAL A 162 7.79 13.67 5.88
CA VAL A 162 7.19 12.40 6.28
C VAL A 162 7.93 11.82 7.46
N THR A 163 7.17 11.34 8.44
CA THR A 163 7.68 10.60 9.59
C THR A 163 7.30 9.14 9.45
N LEU A 164 8.30 8.27 9.51
CA LEU A 164 8.16 6.81 9.50
C LEU A 164 8.64 6.28 10.85
N LYS A 165 7.85 5.43 11.47
CA LYS A 165 8.16 4.84 12.77
C LYS A 165 8.19 3.32 12.67
N PRO A 166 9.38 2.69 12.74
CA PRO A 166 9.49 1.24 12.81
C PRO A 166 8.78 0.68 14.05
N THR A 167 8.21 -0.50 13.91
CA THR A 167 7.66 -1.22 15.06
C THR A 167 8.78 -1.53 16.04
N GLY A 168 8.66 -1.01 17.28
CA GLY A 168 9.69 -1.16 18.30
C GLY A 168 10.93 -0.26 18.14
N GLY A 169 10.92 0.71 17.20
CA GLY A 169 12.01 1.65 16.94
C GLY A 169 11.61 3.11 17.09
N ASP A 170 12.61 3.99 16.97
CA ASP A 170 12.43 5.43 17.02
C ASP A 170 11.88 5.99 15.69
N PRO A 171 11.06 7.06 15.74
CA PRO A 171 10.58 7.72 14.54
C PRO A 171 11.71 8.43 13.79
N ALA A 172 11.69 8.34 12.47
CA ALA A 172 12.59 9.05 11.57
C ALA A 172 11.80 9.98 10.65
N THR A 173 12.19 11.25 10.60
CA THR A 173 11.53 12.29 9.79
C THR A 173 12.43 12.72 8.65
N TYR A 174 11.86 12.83 7.45
CA TYR A 174 12.58 13.19 6.24
C TYR A 174 11.88 14.36 5.54
N ASP A 175 12.68 15.33 5.08
CA ASP A 175 12.21 16.34 4.14
C ASP A 175 12.08 15.71 2.75
N VAL A 176 10.91 15.88 2.13
CA VAL A 176 10.67 15.35 0.79
C VAL A 176 10.86 16.49 -0.20
N VAL A 177 12.01 16.47 -0.87
CA VAL A 177 12.35 17.43 -1.92
C VAL A 177 12.23 16.72 -3.25
N GLY A 178 11.18 16.99 -3.99
CA GLY A 178 10.94 16.42 -5.31
C GLY A 178 10.40 17.49 -6.26
N ALA A 179 10.57 17.28 -7.56
CA ALA A 179 9.83 18.05 -8.54
C ALA A 179 8.36 17.63 -8.44
N ALA A 180 7.47 18.55 -8.07
CA ALA A 180 6.04 18.30 -8.14
C ALA A 180 5.69 18.02 -9.61
N SER A 181 5.27 16.80 -9.93
CA SER A 181 4.79 16.47 -11.28
C SER A 181 3.38 17.00 -11.53
N ILE A 182 2.71 17.48 -10.49
CA ILE A 182 1.37 18.04 -10.53
C ILE A 182 1.50 19.56 -10.42
N VAL A 183 1.21 20.26 -11.49
CA VAL A 183 1.02 21.71 -11.48
C VAL A 183 -0.25 21.95 -10.68
N GLU A 184 -0.15 22.63 -9.53
CA GLU A 184 -1.31 23.19 -8.87
C GLU A 184 -1.86 24.25 -9.83
N GLU A 185 -3.02 24.04 -10.42
CA GLU A 185 -3.80 25.12 -11.01
C GLU A 185 -4.10 26.09 -9.86
N ASN A 186 -3.46 27.24 -9.90
CA ASN A 186 -3.77 28.34 -9.02
C ASN A 186 -5.21 28.76 -9.32
N ASP A 187 -6.10 28.38 -8.41
CA ASP A 187 -7.45 28.94 -8.33
C ASP A 187 -7.36 30.39 -7.80
N ASN A 188 -6.68 31.24 -8.58
CA ASN A 188 -6.73 32.69 -8.47
C ASN A 188 -7.71 33.20 -9.51
N SER A 189 -8.96 32.79 -9.44
CA SER A 189 -10.06 33.50 -10.10
C SER A 189 -10.70 34.41 -9.07
N GLU A 190 -10.15 35.70 -9.06
CA GLU A 190 -10.94 36.90 -9.23
C GLU A 190 -11.87 37.30 -8.09
N GLU A 191 -11.34 38.10 -7.20
CA GLU A 191 -12.09 39.28 -6.72
C GLU A 191 -11.75 40.46 -7.63
N ASN A 192 -12.75 40.83 -8.46
CA ASN A 192 -12.90 42.16 -9.01
C ASN A 192 -14.40 42.48 -9.16
#